data_d6ec57366dfd56735ec7d8c3d6cd8dd2
#
_entry.id   d6ec57366dfd56735ec7d8c3d6cd8dd2
#
_cell.length_a   1.000
_cell.length_b   1.000
_cell.length_c   1.000
_cell.angle_alpha   90.00
_cell.angle_beta   90.00
_cell.angle_gamma   90.00
#
_symmetry.space_group_name_H-M   'P 1'
#
loop_
_entity.id
_entity.type
_entity.pdbx_description
1 polymer ?
#
loop_
_entity_poly.entity_id
_entity_poly.type
_entity_poly.pdbx_seq_one_letter_code
_entity_poly.pdbx_strand_id
1 'polypeptide(L)'
;MTALLPHYQPRLFRSFFQGSFPCSTACRSGGRRLDMVVSSGHDMLLDKDYAALVREGLLTARDGARWHLIEATPDHYDWRSFLPMIHAAARHNMQIIWELAHFGYPAHLDIWKPPFVEHFARYARAMAQLMRDEGVEQPFFTPINQISFWAWAGADVSWLDPYASERGR
;
A
#
# COMPACT_ATOMS: atom_id res chain seq x y z
N MET A 1 40.68 -15.89 11.04
CA MET A 1 39.85 -15.15 12.02
C MET A 1 38.70 -14.55 11.26
N THR A 2 37.53 -15.19 11.29
CA THR A 2 36.31 -14.67 10.67
C THR A 2 35.75 -13.63 11.63
N ALA A 3 35.80 -12.34 11.24
CA ALA A 3 35.19 -11.28 12.02
C ALA A 3 33.68 -11.55 12.06
N LEU A 4 33.18 -11.90 13.24
CA LEU A 4 31.75 -11.96 13.49
C LEU A 4 31.21 -10.53 13.26
N LEU A 5 30.41 -10.36 12.24
CA LEU A 5 29.65 -9.13 12.07
C LEU A 5 28.83 -8.88 13.36
N PRO A 6 28.82 -7.65 13.89
CA PRO A 6 28.03 -7.36 15.07
C PRO A 6 26.58 -7.79 14.82
N HIS A 7 26.02 -8.56 15.76
CA HIS A 7 24.62 -8.98 15.68
C HIS A 7 23.76 -7.72 15.59
N TYR A 8 23.19 -7.48 14.40
CA TYR A 8 22.21 -6.42 14.20
C TYR A 8 20.98 -6.75 15.05
N GLN A 9 20.71 -5.93 16.05
CA GLN A 9 19.45 -5.98 16.80
C GLN A 9 18.53 -4.90 16.22
N PRO A 10 17.53 -5.27 15.44
CA PRO A 10 16.61 -4.30 14.88
C PRO A 10 15.81 -3.63 16.00
N ARG A 11 15.91 -2.30 16.12
CA ARG A 11 15.13 -1.53 17.09
C ARG A 11 13.72 -1.18 16.58
N LEU A 12 13.56 -1.05 15.26
CA LEU A 12 12.33 -0.62 14.61
C LEU A 12 11.78 -1.70 13.66
N PHE A 13 12.63 -2.21 12.78
CA PHE A 13 12.25 -3.23 11.80
C PHE A 13 12.85 -4.59 12.17
N ARG A 14 12.10 -5.68 11.90
CA ARG A 14 12.49 -7.05 12.26
C ARG A 14 13.64 -7.60 11.42
N SER A 15 13.89 -7.02 10.23
CA SER A 15 15.03 -7.35 9.39
C SER A 15 15.67 -6.11 8.80
N PHE A 16 16.99 -6.18 8.55
CA PHE A 16 17.73 -5.08 7.91
C PHE A 16 17.32 -4.94 6.43
N PHE A 17 17.36 -6.06 5.70
CA PHE A 17 16.82 -6.12 4.35
C PHE A 17 15.32 -6.33 4.41
N GLN A 18 14.60 -5.66 3.52
CA GLN A 18 13.14 -5.66 3.49
C GLN A 18 12.64 -6.11 2.13
N GLY A 19 11.53 -6.85 2.12
CA GLY A 19 10.81 -7.18 0.91
C GLY A 19 9.92 -6.03 0.45
N SER A 20 9.39 -6.14 -0.78
CA SER A 20 8.35 -5.23 -1.26
C SER A 20 7.49 -5.93 -2.30
N PHE A 21 6.19 -5.77 -2.20
CA PHE A 21 5.23 -6.25 -3.20
C PHE A 21 4.73 -5.09 -4.07
N PRO A 22 4.50 -5.31 -5.38
CA PRO A 22 3.93 -4.30 -6.24
C PRO A 22 2.45 -4.12 -5.90
N CYS A 23 2.08 -2.95 -5.39
CA CYS A 23 0.71 -2.64 -4.93
C CYS A 23 0.10 -1.40 -5.59
N SER A 24 0.72 -0.85 -6.63
CA SER A 24 0.17 0.31 -7.34
C SER A 24 -1.11 -0.02 -8.09
N THR A 25 -2.05 0.93 -8.09
CA THR A 25 -3.38 0.77 -8.70
C THR A 25 -3.75 1.95 -9.59
N ALA A 26 -2.84 2.31 -10.49
CA ALA A 26 -2.99 3.47 -11.36
C ALA A 26 -4.13 3.32 -12.38
N CYS A 27 -4.88 4.39 -12.61
CA CYS A 27 -5.70 4.51 -13.81
C CYS A 27 -4.85 5.02 -14.98
N ARG A 28 -4.95 4.35 -16.12
CA ARG A 28 -4.33 4.74 -17.38
C ARG A 28 -5.33 5.47 -18.28
N SER A 29 -4.81 6.19 -19.26
CA SER A 29 -5.65 6.86 -20.27
C SER A 29 -6.66 5.85 -20.86
N GLY A 30 -7.91 6.31 -21.07
CA GLY A 30 -9.02 5.42 -21.43
C GLY A 30 -9.73 4.74 -20.24
N GLY A 31 -9.42 5.13 -19.00
CA GLY A 31 -10.13 4.66 -17.79
C GLY A 31 -9.78 3.25 -17.32
N ARG A 32 -8.83 2.59 -17.98
CA ARG A 32 -8.39 1.25 -17.58
C ARG A 32 -7.49 1.33 -16.33
N ARG A 33 -7.93 0.71 -15.25
CA ARG A 33 -7.11 0.56 -14.05
C ARG A 33 -6.10 -0.59 -14.21
N LEU A 34 -4.86 -0.32 -13.87
CA LEU A 34 -3.81 -1.32 -13.70
C LEU A 34 -3.66 -1.57 -12.20
N ASP A 35 -4.12 -2.72 -11.74
CA ASP A 35 -3.97 -3.18 -10.35
C ASP A 35 -2.82 -4.19 -10.30
N MET A 36 -1.70 -3.79 -9.71
CA MET A 36 -0.51 -4.61 -9.67
C MET A 36 -0.63 -5.79 -8.70
N VAL A 37 -1.45 -5.68 -7.66
CA VAL A 37 -1.73 -6.80 -6.73
C VAL A 37 -2.40 -7.95 -7.49
N VAL A 38 -3.43 -7.65 -8.29
CA VAL A 38 -4.11 -8.65 -9.14
C VAL A 38 -3.18 -9.12 -10.27
N SER A 39 -2.48 -8.19 -10.93
CA SER A 39 -1.63 -8.52 -12.08
C SER A 39 -0.46 -9.42 -11.73
N SER A 40 0.06 -9.35 -10.52
CA SER A 40 1.09 -10.25 -9.99
C SER A 40 0.52 -11.54 -9.39
N GLY A 41 -0.79 -11.60 -9.15
CA GLY A 41 -1.46 -12.69 -8.43
C GLY A 41 -1.20 -12.68 -6.93
N HIS A 42 -0.65 -11.59 -6.39
CA HIS A 42 -0.28 -11.50 -4.98
C HIS A 42 -1.48 -11.69 -4.05
N ASP A 43 -2.67 -11.20 -4.40
CA ASP A 43 -3.89 -11.40 -3.64
C ASP A 43 -4.31 -12.88 -3.51
N MET A 44 -3.89 -13.73 -4.46
CA MET A 44 -4.13 -15.18 -4.44
C MET A 44 -2.97 -15.97 -3.84
N LEU A 45 -1.79 -15.36 -3.72
CA LEU A 45 -0.54 -16.04 -3.36
C LEU A 45 0.05 -15.57 -2.03
N LEU A 46 -0.69 -14.76 -1.24
CA LEU A 46 -0.23 -14.12 0.00
C LEU A 46 0.60 -15.04 0.90
N ASP A 47 0.08 -16.25 1.21
CA ASP A 47 0.80 -17.19 2.09
C ASP A 47 2.10 -17.70 1.47
N LYS A 48 2.13 -17.93 0.15
CA LYS A 48 3.34 -18.38 -0.54
C LYS A 48 4.39 -17.28 -0.61
N ASP A 49 3.95 -16.06 -0.89
CA ASP A 49 4.81 -14.89 -1.05
C ASP A 49 5.45 -14.51 0.28
N TYR A 50 4.66 -14.41 1.36
CA TYR A 50 5.21 -14.12 2.69
C TYR A 50 6.09 -15.27 3.20
N ALA A 51 5.70 -16.53 3.00
CA ALA A 51 6.56 -17.66 3.35
C ALA A 51 7.89 -17.65 2.59
N ALA A 52 7.90 -17.19 1.33
CA ALA A 52 9.13 -17.05 0.55
C ALA A 52 10.08 -16.01 1.18
N LEU A 53 9.56 -14.83 1.56
CA LEU A 53 10.35 -13.81 2.24
C LEU A 53 10.91 -14.30 3.58
N VAL A 54 10.08 -14.98 4.38
CA VAL A 54 10.52 -15.53 5.68
C VAL A 54 11.66 -16.53 5.51
N ARG A 55 11.61 -17.41 4.50
CA ARG A 55 12.71 -18.36 4.21
C ARG A 55 14.03 -17.68 3.90
N GLU A 56 13.98 -16.49 3.28
CA GLU A 56 15.18 -15.69 2.99
C GLU A 56 15.59 -14.77 4.15
N GLY A 57 14.93 -14.87 5.31
CA GLY A 57 15.20 -14.04 6.48
C GLY A 57 14.68 -12.60 6.37
N LEU A 58 13.82 -12.32 5.41
CA LEU A 58 13.18 -11.02 5.21
C LEU A 58 11.89 -10.96 6.03
N LEU A 59 11.99 -10.49 7.27
CA LEU A 59 10.86 -10.46 8.21
C LEU A 59 10.07 -9.15 8.18
N THR A 60 10.53 -8.17 7.41
CA THR A 60 9.84 -6.91 7.16
C THR A 60 9.64 -6.73 5.67
N ALA A 61 8.44 -6.31 5.26
CA ALA A 61 8.14 -6.00 3.86
C ALA A 61 7.23 -4.77 3.73
N ARG A 62 7.24 -4.14 2.56
CA ARG A 62 6.20 -3.20 2.15
C ARG A 62 5.13 -3.93 1.37
N ASP A 63 3.89 -3.59 1.65
CA ASP A 63 2.72 -4.04 0.92
C ASP A 63 1.63 -2.96 0.99
N GLY A 64 0.60 -3.02 0.17
CA GLY A 64 -0.29 -1.88 0.03
C GLY A 64 -1.77 -2.19 -0.05
N ALA A 65 -2.52 -1.25 0.50
CA ALA A 65 -3.97 -1.24 0.44
C ALA A 65 -4.47 -0.70 -0.91
N ARG A 66 -5.57 -1.27 -1.39
CA ARG A 66 -6.25 -0.83 -2.61
C ARG A 66 -7.38 0.13 -2.25
N TRP A 67 -7.03 1.40 -1.95
CA TRP A 67 -7.99 2.40 -1.44
C TRP A 67 -9.24 2.51 -2.32
N HIS A 68 -9.09 2.43 -3.66
CA HIS A 68 -10.22 2.49 -4.60
C HIS A 68 -11.23 1.33 -4.44
N LEU A 69 -10.83 0.18 -3.89
CA LEU A 69 -11.72 -0.93 -3.55
C LEU A 69 -12.31 -0.78 -2.15
N ILE A 70 -11.48 -0.31 -1.23
CA ILE A 70 -11.87 -0.16 0.18
C ILE A 70 -12.95 0.91 0.34
N GLU A 71 -12.82 2.05 -0.35
CA GLU A 71 -13.79 3.16 -0.32
C GLU A 71 -14.45 3.35 -1.69
N ALA A 72 -15.01 2.29 -2.27
CA ALA A 72 -15.74 2.37 -3.54
C ALA A 72 -16.98 3.27 -3.45
N THR A 73 -17.56 3.39 -2.27
CA THR A 73 -18.66 4.29 -1.93
C THR A 73 -18.18 5.29 -0.87
N PRO A 74 -18.51 6.58 -0.97
CA PRO A 74 -18.07 7.61 -0.02
C PRO A 74 -18.35 7.21 1.44
N ASP A 75 -17.33 7.33 2.29
CA ASP A 75 -17.40 7.08 3.73
C ASP A 75 -17.84 5.65 4.12
N HIS A 76 -17.82 4.71 3.17
CA HIS A 76 -18.09 3.30 3.42
C HIS A 76 -16.85 2.46 3.12
N TYR A 77 -16.32 1.79 4.15
CA TYR A 77 -15.07 1.02 4.03
C TYR A 77 -15.34 -0.48 3.97
N ASP A 78 -14.99 -1.09 2.83
CA ASP A 78 -15.03 -2.53 2.60
C ASP A 78 -13.62 -3.12 2.70
N TRP A 79 -13.35 -3.82 3.77
CA TRP A 79 -12.03 -4.37 4.08
C TRP A 79 -11.75 -5.75 3.45
N ARG A 80 -12.70 -6.32 2.69
CA ARG A 80 -12.57 -7.69 2.13
C ARG A 80 -11.33 -7.87 1.25
N SER A 81 -10.87 -6.83 0.58
CA SER A 81 -9.66 -6.87 -0.24
C SER A 81 -8.36 -6.73 0.55
N PHE A 82 -8.44 -6.36 1.83
CA PHE A 82 -7.28 -6.03 2.65
C PHE A 82 -7.11 -6.96 3.88
N LEU A 83 -8.19 -7.40 4.52
CA LEU A 83 -8.14 -8.32 5.66
C LEU A 83 -7.32 -9.60 5.39
N PRO A 84 -7.41 -10.25 4.22
CA PRO A 84 -6.59 -11.42 3.93
C PRO A 84 -5.09 -11.16 4.02
N MET A 85 -4.64 -9.94 3.68
CA MET A 85 -3.23 -9.53 3.74
C MET A 85 -2.77 -9.40 5.20
N ILE A 86 -3.57 -8.73 6.06
CA ILE A 86 -3.29 -8.62 7.50
C ILE A 86 -3.18 -10.03 8.12
N HIS A 87 -4.15 -10.89 7.84
CA HIS A 87 -4.19 -12.24 8.41
C HIS A 87 -3.02 -13.11 7.91
N ALA A 88 -2.64 -13.00 6.64
CA ALA A 88 -1.47 -13.70 6.12
C ALA A 88 -0.18 -13.18 6.77
N ALA A 89 0.00 -11.87 6.90
CA ALA A 89 1.13 -11.28 7.59
C ALA A 89 1.25 -11.81 9.04
N ALA A 90 0.14 -11.88 9.77
CA ALA A 90 0.10 -12.42 11.13
C ALA A 90 0.48 -13.89 11.17
N ARG A 91 -0.06 -14.74 10.28
CA ARG A 91 0.28 -16.18 10.20
C ARG A 91 1.77 -16.43 9.97
N HIS A 92 2.40 -15.59 9.15
CA HIS A 92 3.83 -15.71 8.82
C HIS A 92 4.73 -14.88 9.73
N ASN A 93 4.19 -14.26 10.77
CA ASN A 93 4.90 -13.37 11.68
C ASN A 93 5.69 -12.29 10.93
N MET A 94 5.12 -11.76 9.85
CA MET A 94 5.69 -10.68 9.06
C MET A 94 5.35 -9.32 9.66
N GLN A 95 6.30 -8.41 9.65
CA GLN A 95 6.06 -7.00 9.91
C GLN A 95 5.86 -6.29 8.56
N ILE A 96 4.71 -5.67 8.38
CA ILE A 96 4.39 -5.00 7.12
C ILE A 96 4.35 -3.48 7.32
N ILE A 97 4.99 -2.77 6.39
CA ILE A 97 4.84 -1.33 6.19
C ILE A 97 3.74 -1.15 5.16
N TRP A 98 2.57 -0.73 5.60
CA TRP A 98 1.37 -0.63 4.77
C TRP A 98 1.35 0.67 3.97
N GLU A 99 1.34 0.58 2.65
CA GLU A 99 1.10 1.72 1.77
C GLU A 99 -0.41 2.00 1.73
N LEU A 100 -0.83 3.19 2.17
CA LEU A 100 -2.25 3.55 2.16
C LEU A 100 -2.73 3.92 0.76
N ALA A 101 -1.89 4.58 -0.04
CA ALA A 101 -2.15 4.90 -1.43
C ALA A 101 -0.88 4.77 -2.27
N HIS A 102 -1.02 4.12 -3.45
CA HIS A 102 0.02 3.99 -4.47
C HIS A 102 -0.61 4.21 -5.85
N PHE A 103 -0.68 5.48 -6.28
CA PHE A 103 -1.26 5.99 -7.53
C PHE A 103 -2.76 5.73 -7.72
N GLY A 104 -3.43 5.11 -6.76
CA GLY A 104 -4.84 4.77 -6.85
C GLY A 104 -5.66 5.38 -5.72
N TYR A 105 -6.82 5.92 -6.07
CA TYR A 105 -7.80 6.46 -5.14
C TYR A 105 -9.24 6.20 -5.64
N PRO A 106 -10.26 6.39 -4.80
CA PRO A 106 -11.65 6.20 -5.17
C PRO A 106 -12.09 7.06 -6.36
N ALA A 107 -12.85 6.48 -7.28
CA ALA A 107 -13.29 7.15 -8.50
C ALA A 107 -14.24 8.35 -8.27
N HIS A 108 -14.89 8.41 -7.11
CA HIS A 108 -15.76 9.52 -6.73
C HIS A 108 -15.01 10.76 -6.22
N LEU A 109 -13.69 10.64 -6.00
CA LEU A 109 -12.87 11.76 -5.52
C LEU A 109 -12.19 12.50 -6.67
N ASP A 110 -12.11 13.81 -6.53
CA ASP A 110 -11.28 14.68 -7.37
C ASP A 110 -10.09 15.15 -6.51
N ILE A 111 -8.86 14.71 -6.87
CA ILE A 111 -7.64 15.04 -6.15
C ILE A 111 -7.37 16.56 -6.04
N TRP A 112 -7.96 17.35 -6.96
CA TRP A 112 -7.82 18.82 -6.99
C TRP A 112 -8.82 19.55 -6.09
N LYS A 113 -9.69 18.83 -5.40
CA LYS A 113 -10.70 19.41 -4.52
C LYS A 113 -10.37 19.18 -3.05
N PRO A 114 -10.68 20.17 -2.18
CA PRO A 114 -10.44 20.04 -0.73
C PRO A 114 -10.99 18.76 -0.11
N PRO A 115 -12.16 18.22 -0.50
CA PRO A 115 -12.68 16.98 0.05
C PRO A 115 -11.73 15.77 -0.09
N PHE A 116 -10.81 15.77 -1.07
CA PHE A 116 -9.83 14.68 -1.22
C PHE A 116 -8.99 14.49 0.06
N VAL A 117 -8.46 15.58 0.61
CA VAL A 117 -7.62 15.55 1.82
C VAL A 117 -8.42 15.04 3.02
N GLU A 118 -9.67 15.46 3.14
CA GLU A 118 -10.56 15.04 4.23
C GLU A 118 -10.91 13.55 4.13
N HIS A 119 -11.22 13.05 2.93
CA HIS A 119 -11.45 11.63 2.68
C HIS A 119 -10.21 10.80 2.99
N PHE A 120 -9.03 11.22 2.52
CA PHE A 120 -7.79 10.53 2.85
C PHE A 120 -7.52 10.48 4.35
N ALA A 121 -7.75 11.57 5.07
CA ALA A 121 -7.58 11.60 6.52
C ALA A 121 -8.56 10.66 7.26
N ARG A 122 -9.83 10.58 6.82
CA ARG A 122 -10.82 9.64 7.38
C ARG A 122 -10.45 8.19 7.07
N TYR A 123 -10.07 7.91 5.83
CA TYR A 123 -9.59 6.60 5.41
C TYR A 123 -8.37 6.15 6.22
N ALA A 124 -7.36 7.01 6.36
CA ALA A 124 -6.17 6.70 7.15
C ALA A 124 -6.51 6.42 8.63
N ARG A 125 -7.46 7.18 9.20
CA ARG A 125 -7.97 6.92 10.57
C ARG A 125 -8.70 5.59 10.67
N ALA A 126 -9.56 5.27 9.70
CA ALA A 126 -10.28 4.00 9.64
C ALA A 126 -9.32 2.81 9.50
N MET A 127 -8.27 2.95 8.67
CA MET A 127 -7.21 1.96 8.54
C MET A 127 -6.47 1.73 9.87
N ALA A 128 -6.09 2.81 10.56
CA ALA A 128 -5.43 2.71 11.86
C ALA A 128 -6.34 2.07 12.94
N GLN A 129 -7.65 2.29 12.86
CA GLN A 129 -8.61 1.63 13.74
C GLN A 129 -8.70 0.13 13.40
N LEU A 130 -8.84 -0.23 12.13
CA LEU A 130 -8.84 -1.63 11.69
C LEU A 130 -7.60 -2.38 12.19
N MET A 131 -6.40 -1.78 12.06
CA MET A 131 -5.16 -2.41 12.54
C MET A 131 -5.21 -2.73 14.04
N ARG A 132 -5.78 -1.82 14.85
CA ARG A 132 -5.97 -2.07 16.30
C ARG A 132 -6.97 -3.19 16.55
N ASP A 133 -8.08 -3.20 15.81
CA ASP A 133 -9.15 -4.19 15.95
C ASP A 133 -8.65 -5.60 15.55
N GLU A 134 -7.74 -5.66 14.58
CA GLU A 134 -7.07 -6.91 14.15
C GLU A 134 -5.83 -7.27 15.01
N GLY A 135 -5.58 -6.54 16.10
CA GLY A 135 -4.51 -6.85 17.05
C GLY A 135 -3.10 -6.52 16.57
N VAL A 136 -2.95 -5.64 15.59
CA VAL A 136 -1.63 -5.17 15.15
C VAL A 136 -1.13 -4.11 16.13
N GLU A 137 -0.23 -4.51 17.04
CA GLU A 137 0.22 -3.64 18.14
C GLU A 137 0.97 -2.39 17.64
N GLN A 138 1.82 -2.54 16.62
CA GLN A 138 2.65 -1.46 16.08
C GLN A 138 2.58 -1.42 14.56
N PRO A 139 1.55 -0.82 13.98
CA PRO A 139 1.43 -0.69 12.54
C PRO A 139 2.38 0.38 12.00
N PHE A 140 3.01 0.09 10.85
CA PHE A 140 3.81 1.03 10.09
C PHE A 140 3.07 1.42 8.81
N PHE A 141 3.11 2.71 8.46
CA PHE A 141 2.43 3.22 7.29
C PHE A 141 3.35 4.06 6.40
N THR A 142 3.19 3.89 5.09
CA THR A 142 3.58 4.84 4.06
C THR A 142 2.29 5.52 3.57
N PRO A 143 2.02 6.77 3.94
CA PRO A 143 0.75 7.42 3.58
C PRO A 143 0.50 7.44 2.08
N ILE A 144 1.47 7.94 1.31
CA ILE A 144 1.43 7.95 -0.16
C ILE A 144 2.79 7.50 -0.67
N ASN A 145 2.83 6.39 -1.41
CA ASN A 145 4.07 5.93 -1.99
C ASN A 145 4.41 6.70 -3.27
N GLN A 146 5.70 7.01 -3.45
CA GLN A 146 6.24 7.70 -4.63
C GLN A 146 5.49 8.99 -5.00
N ILE A 147 5.19 9.83 -4.01
CA ILE A 147 4.38 11.05 -4.20
C ILE A 147 4.98 11.99 -5.27
N SER A 148 6.30 12.14 -5.33
CA SER A 148 6.97 12.98 -6.33
C SER A 148 6.80 12.42 -7.75
N PHE A 149 6.92 11.11 -7.91
CA PHE A 149 6.68 10.46 -9.20
C PHE A 149 5.22 10.60 -9.61
N TRP A 150 4.28 10.40 -8.69
CA TRP A 150 2.85 10.56 -8.98
C TRP A 150 2.50 11.99 -9.38
N ALA A 151 3.05 12.99 -8.68
CA ALA A 151 2.87 14.39 -9.05
C ALA A 151 3.37 14.67 -10.48
N TRP A 152 4.57 14.22 -10.81
CA TRP A 152 5.12 14.37 -12.16
C TRP A 152 4.32 13.56 -13.22
N ALA A 153 4.07 12.28 -12.98
CA ALA A 153 3.41 11.41 -13.94
C ALA A 153 1.93 11.76 -14.14
N GLY A 154 1.26 12.25 -13.10
CA GLY A 154 -0.15 12.62 -13.15
C GLY A 154 -0.40 14.07 -13.56
N ALA A 155 0.53 14.99 -13.25
CA ALA A 155 0.35 16.41 -13.53
C ALA A 155 1.14 16.87 -14.77
N ASP A 156 2.46 16.63 -14.81
CA ASP A 156 3.29 17.22 -15.85
C ASP A 156 3.21 16.48 -17.19
N VAL A 157 3.23 15.14 -17.16
CA VAL A 157 3.30 14.31 -18.37
C VAL A 157 2.02 13.53 -18.66
N SER A 158 1.04 13.56 -17.77
CA SER A 158 -0.28 12.90 -17.94
C SER A 158 -0.22 11.41 -18.32
N TRP A 159 0.72 10.67 -17.75
CA TRP A 159 0.79 9.21 -17.95
C TRP A 159 -0.19 8.45 -17.07
N LEU A 160 -0.51 9.03 -15.92
CA LEU A 160 -1.39 8.47 -14.91
C LEU A 160 -2.50 9.46 -14.54
N ASP A 161 -3.56 8.95 -13.95
CA ASP A 161 -4.55 9.79 -13.28
C ASP A 161 -3.87 10.69 -12.22
N PRO A 162 -4.19 11.98 -12.18
CA PRO A 162 -5.36 12.71 -12.68
C PRO A 162 -5.23 13.38 -14.07
N TYR A 163 -4.23 13.11 -14.89
CA TYR A 163 -4.06 13.63 -16.25
C TYR A 163 -4.17 15.17 -16.33
N ALA A 164 -3.45 15.88 -15.47
CA ALA A 164 -3.64 17.31 -15.27
C ALA A 164 -3.26 18.17 -16.49
N SER A 165 -2.23 17.78 -17.25
CA SER A 165 -1.84 18.50 -18.48
C SER A 165 -2.90 18.44 -19.58
N GLU A 166 -3.65 17.35 -19.67
CA GLU A 166 -4.75 17.20 -20.62
C GLU A 166 -5.97 18.03 -20.23
N ARG A 167 -6.10 18.42 -18.97
CA ARG A 167 -7.20 19.26 -18.46
C ARG A 167 -6.91 20.76 -18.55
N GLY A 168 -5.79 21.16 -19.18
CA GLY A 168 -5.42 22.57 -19.36
C GLY A 168 -5.06 23.31 -18.07
N ARG A 169 -4.45 22.60 -17.14
CA ARG A 169 -4.01 23.13 -15.84
C ARG A 169 -2.49 23.22 -15.74
#